data_a3ff0e15272d88eb353e09dbdca2d00c
#
_entry.id   a3ff0e15272d88eb353e09dbdca2d00c
#
_cell.length_a   1.000
_cell.length_b   1.000
_cell.length_c   1.000
_cell.angle_alpha   90.00
_cell.angle_beta   90.00
_cell.angle_gamma   90.00
#
_symmetry.space_group_name_H-M   'P 1'
#
loop_
_entity.id
_entity.type
_entity.pdbx_description
1 polymer ?
#
loop_
_entity_poly.entity_id
_entity_poly.type
_entity_poly.pdbx_seq_one_letter_code
_entity_poly.pdbx_strand_id
1 'polypeptide(L)'
;TWMNPGRDYKPDEIHNNVRSLVTTGNKVGSEIPTFRRSESDQARQAARHPMMNAVGGTSIHYHAQSWRLNPWDFRVRSGTVERYGADYLPAGSSVEDWPLSYAELEPYYDQVEYALGVSGKAGNIQGRIDPAGNIFEGPRQREYPMPPLRSCDYLDHMMQAARDLGFHPYRGPAAINSQAYNGRPGCALHGWCDRGGCHIRAKSSTDVTTIPQAQATGNLAVVDNASVRRIESDSSGKVTGVTYIRNGEEYFQPARAVLMGCYTYENIRLLLLSRSSSH
;
A
#
# COMPACT_ATOMS: atom_id res chain seq x y z
N THR A 1 20.59 -2.46 -7.57
CA THR A 1 20.72 -1.94 -6.19
C THR A 1 20.89 -0.44 -6.24
N TRP A 2 19.83 0.23 -5.91
CA TRP A 2 19.69 1.68 -5.99
C TRP A 2 20.40 2.42 -4.83
N MET A 3 21.04 1.71 -3.91
CA MET A 3 21.76 2.31 -2.80
C MET A 3 22.90 1.42 -2.29
N ASN A 4 24.06 2.02 -2.07
CA ASN A 4 25.16 1.38 -1.36
C ASN A 4 25.08 1.76 0.13
N PRO A 5 24.68 0.86 1.04
CA PRO A 5 24.48 1.19 2.45
C PRO A 5 25.74 1.76 3.12
N GLY A 6 26.91 1.26 2.76
CA GLY A 6 28.17 1.74 3.35
C GLY A 6 28.56 3.16 2.93
N ARG A 7 28.19 3.57 1.72
CA ARG A 7 28.51 4.90 1.20
C ARG A 7 27.39 5.89 1.40
N ASP A 8 26.15 5.46 1.13
CA ASP A 8 25.00 6.38 0.97
C ASP A 8 24.20 6.53 2.28
N TYR A 9 24.56 5.74 3.29
CA TYR A 9 23.85 5.70 4.55
C TYR A 9 24.52 6.60 5.58
N LYS A 10 24.10 7.83 5.65
CA LYS A 10 24.59 8.78 6.65
C LYS A 10 23.47 9.10 7.64
N PRO A 11 23.75 9.06 8.96
CA PRO A 11 22.75 9.23 10.01
C PRO A 11 22.47 10.71 10.28
N ASP A 12 22.10 11.47 9.27
CA ASP A 12 21.71 12.87 9.45
C ASP A 12 20.49 13.24 8.58
N GLU A 13 19.77 14.28 9.00
CA GLU A 13 18.53 14.71 8.35
C GLU A 13 18.76 15.23 6.93
N ILE A 14 19.90 15.85 6.64
CA ILE A 14 20.22 16.38 5.32
C ILE A 14 20.39 15.25 4.33
N HIS A 15 21.14 14.22 4.70
CA HIS A 15 21.32 13.04 3.85
C HIS A 15 20.05 12.22 3.73
N ASN A 16 19.20 12.22 4.76
CA ASN A 16 17.89 11.60 4.74
C ASN A 16 16.98 12.27 3.71
N ASN A 17 16.92 13.58 3.70
CA ASN A 17 16.14 14.35 2.74
C ASN A 17 16.66 14.18 1.30
N VAL A 18 17.97 14.20 1.09
CA VAL A 18 18.56 13.95 -0.22
C VAL A 18 18.23 12.54 -0.71
N ARG A 19 18.22 11.55 0.17
CA ARG A 19 17.81 10.18 -0.19
C ARG A 19 16.36 10.09 -0.64
N SER A 20 15.45 10.79 0.02
CA SER A 20 14.06 10.80 -0.42
C SER A 20 13.91 11.39 -1.82
N LEU A 21 14.71 12.38 -2.16
CA LEU A 21 14.76 12.95 -3.52
C LEU A 21 15.30 11.93 -4.53
N VAL A 22 16.34 11.19 -4.19
CA VAL A 22 16.91 10.15 -5.07
C VAL A 22 15.95 8.98 -5.27
N THR A 23 15.25 8.56 -4.23
CA THR A 23 14.39 7.37 -4.30
C THR A 23 12.97 7.65 -4.82
N THR A 24 12.46 8.86 -4.63
CA THR A 24 11.08 9.20 -5.00
C THR A 24 10.96 10.41 -5.93
N GLY A 25 11.97 11.26 -5.99
CA GLY A 25 11.94 12.52 -6.72
C GLY A 25 12.66 12.51 -8.07
N ASN A 26 13.62 11.60 -8.27
CA ASN A 26 14.39 11.53 -9.51
C ASN A 26 13.76 10.59 -10.54
N LYS A 27 12.61 10.97 -11.05
CA LYS A 27 12.13 10.39 -12.30
C LYS A 27 12.76 11.16 -13.45
N VAL A 28 13.42 10.44 -14.34
CA VAL A 28 14.13 11.03 -15.46
C VAL A 28 13.18 11.10 -16.66
N GLY A 29 13.03 12.30 -17.24
CA GLY A 29 12.41 12.50 -18.53
C GLY A 29 11.03 11.84 -18.72
N SER A 30 10.98 10.77 -19.50
CA SER A 30 9.74 10.06 -19.85
C SER A 30 9.06 9.33 -18.67
N GLU A 31 9.74 9.16 -17.55
CA GLU A 31 9.16 8.55 -16.36
C GLU A 31 8.34 9.53 -15.52
N ILE A 32 8.46 10.83 -15.76
CA ILE A 32 7.64 11.82 -15.09
C ILE A 32 6.26 11.84 -15.75
N PRO A 33 5.18 11.48 -15.04
CA PRO A 33 3.86 11.46 -15.62
C PRO A 33 3.41 12.86 -16.01
N THR A 34 2.64 12.93 -17.09
CA THR A 34 2.02 14.16 -17.53
C THR A 34 0.53 14.15 -17.23
N PHE A 35 -0.05 15.31 -17.11
CA PHE A 35 -1.48 15.52 -16.99
C PHE A 35 -1.96 16.68 -17.84
N ARG A 36 -3.23 16.69 -18.17
CA ARG A 36 -3.96 17.81 -18.74
C ARG A 36 -5.34 17.93 -18.08
N ARG A 37 -5.89 19.12 -17.99
CA ARG A 37 -7.21 19.36 -17.36
C ARG A 37 -8.35 19.06 -18.32
N SER A 38 -8.11 19.28 -19.60
CA SER A 38 -9.05 18.99 -20.67
C SER A 38 -8.33 18.36 -21.86
N GLU A 39 -9.07 17.81 -22.79
CA GLU A 39 -8.53 17.18 -24.01
C GLU A 39 -7.77 18.16 -24.90
N SER A 40 -8.18 19.44 -24.89
CA SER A 40 -7.55 20.54 -25.65
C SER A 40 -6.29 21.11 -25.01
N ASP A 41 -6.03 20.81 -23.73
CA ASP A 41 -4.88 21.39 -23.02
C ASP A 41 -3.58 20.72 -23.45
N GLN A 42 -2.50 21.48 -23.44
CA GLN A 42 -1.15 20.94 -23.55
C GLN A 42 -0.81 20.11 -22.31
N ALA A 43 -0.24 18.92 -22.52
CA ALA A 43 0.23 18.06 -21.45
C ALA A 43 1.34 18.75 -20.65
N ARG A 44 1.23 18.71 -19.32
CA ARG A 44 2.21 19.29 -18.37
C ARG A 44 2.75 18.17 -17.49
N GLN A 45 4.02 18.26 -17.11
CA GLN A 45 4.59 17.32 -16.16
C GLN A 45 4.04 17.56 -14.75
N ALA A 46 3.75 16.49 -14.03
CA ALA A 46 3.41 16.55 -12.62
C ALA A 46 4.63 16.98 -11.79
N ALA A 47 4.42 17.87 -10.82
CA ALA A 47 5.51 18.37 -9.97
C ALA A 47 6.12 17.25 -9.08
N ARG A 48 5.30 16.29 -8.66
CA ARG A 48 5.71 15.09 -7.90
C ARG A 48 4.81 13.91 -8.26
N HIS A 49 5.41 12.74 -8.36
CA HIS A 49 4.68 11.50 -8.51
C HIS A 49 5.32 10.44 -7.61
N PRO A 50 4.62 9.99 -6.57
CA PRO A 50 5.20 9.10 -5.56
C PRO A 50 5.32 7.65 -6.02
N MET A 51 4.82 7.30 -7.20
CA MET A 51 4.89 5.94 -7.71
C MET A 51 6.31 5.55 -8.11
N MET A 52 6.68 4.34 -7.78
CA MET A 52 7.96 3.77 -8.14
C MET A 52 7.79 2.73 -9.25
N ASN A 53 8.51 2.91 -10.36
CA ASN A 53 8.60 1.95 -11.46
C ASN A 53 9.70 0.94 -11.17
N ALA A 54 9.40 -0.04 -10.32
CA ALA A 54 10.33 -1.10 -9.95
C ALA A 54 9.55 -2.36 -9.56
N VAL A 55 10.20 -3.52 -9.60
CA VAL A 55 9.66 -4.74 -9.00
C VAL A 55 9.48 -4.51 -7.50
N GLY A 56 8.25 -4.69 -7.00
CA GLY A 56 7.87 -4.30 -5.64
C GLY A 56 7.11 -2.97 -5.58
N GLY A 57 7.22 -2.13 -6.61
CA GLY A 57 6.48 -0.87 -6.74
C GLY A 57 6.67 0.06 -5.53
N THR A 58 5.65 0.83 -5.24
CA THR A 58 5.65 1.81 -4.14
C THR A 58 5.86 1.18 -2.76
N SER A 59 5.60 -0.13 -2.59
CA SER A 59 5.84 -0.81 -1.31
C SER A 59 7.31 -0.83 -0.88
N ILE A 60 8.25 -0.58 -1.81
CA ILE A 60 9.67 -0.47 -1.48
C ILE A 60 9.95 0.74 -0.58
N HIS A 61 9.28 1.86 -0.81
CA HIS A 61 9.54 3.13 -0.10
C HIS A 61 8.38 3.63 0.76
N TYR A 62 7.29 2.85 0.94
CA TYR A 62 6.18 3.23 1.82
C TYR A 62 6.61 3.13 3.30
N HIS A 63 5.81 3.73 4.20
CA HIS A 63 6.09 3.73 5.64
C HIS A 63 5.73 2.42 6.34
N ALA A 64 5.16 1.47 5.62
CA ALA A 64 4.71 0.17 6.11
C ALA A 64 3.58 0.23 7.17
N GLN A 65 2.89 1.33 7.29
CA GLN A 65 1.71 1.41 8.13
C GLN A 65 0.65 0.41 7.64
N SER A 66 0.04 -0.31 8.57
CA SER A 66 -0.83 -1.46 8.25
C SER A 66 -2.09 -1.47 9.11
N TRP A 67 -2.83 -0.37 9.10
CA TRP A 67 -4.11 -0.29 9.77
C TRP A 67 -5.19 -1.02 8.99
N ARG A 68 -6.11 -1.63 9.73
CA ARG A 68 -7.39 -2.07 9.21
C ARG A 68 -8.35 -0.89 9.13
N LEU A 69 -9.23 -0.86 8.16
CA LEU A 69 -10.40 0.02 8.19
C LEU A 69 -11.31 -0.39 9.35
N ASN A 70 -11.99 0.59 9.95
CA ASN A 70 -12.96 0.30 11.01
C ASN A 70 -14.27 -0.22 10.41
N PRO A 71 -15.11 -0.93 11.19
CA PRO A 71 -16.45 -1.33 10.74
C PRO A 71 -17.30 -0.17 10.24
N TRP A 72 -17.11 1.03 10.80
CA TRP A 72 -17.76 2.26 10.37
C TRP A 72 -17.40 2.66 8.92
N ASP A 73 -16.17 2.46 8.51
CA ASP A 73 -15.70 2.87 7.17
C ASP A 73 -16.44 2.14 6.03
N PHE A 74 -17.00 0.97 6.31
CA PHE A 74 -17.81 0.20 5.36
C PHE A 74 -19.27 0.65 5.30
N ARG A 75 -19.73 1.45 6.25
CA ARG A 75 -21.13 1.88 6.43
C ARG A 75 -21.26 3.39 6.60
N VAL A 76 -20.42 4.15 5.91
CA VAL A 76 -20.37 5.61 6.11
C VAL A 76 -21.70 6.27 5.84
N ARG A 77 -22.40 5.89 4.76
CA ARG A 77 -23.72 6.45 4.43
C ARG A 77 -24.79 6.00 5.43
N SER A 78 -25.04 4.71 5.53
CA SER A 78 -26.11 4.18 6.40
C SER A 78 -25.87 4.51 7.87
N GLY A 79 -24.61 4.40 8.34
CA GLY A 79 -24.26 4.73 9.71
C GLY A 79 -24.38 6.24 10.03
N THR A 80 -24.10 7.11 9.06
CA THR A 80 -24.31 8.56 9.22
C THR A 80 -25.79 8.87 9.33
N VAL A 81 -26.61 8.29 8.45
CA VAL A 81 -28.09 8.47 8.50
C VAL A 81 -28.67 7.94 9.80
N GLU A 82 -28.23 6.75 10.23
CA GLU A 82 -28.68 6.13 11.48
C GLU A 82 -28.36 7.00 12.72
N ARG A 83 -27.16 7.60 12.74
CA ARG A 83 -26.67 8.34 13.90
C ARG A 83 -27.11 9.79 13.93
N TYR A 84 -27.20 10.46 12.78
CA TYR A 84 -27.37 11.91 12.68
C TYR A 84 -28.60 12.32 11.87
N GLY A 85 -29.32 11.39 11.23
CA GLY A 85 -30.44 11.66 10.35
C GLY A 85 -30.05 11.86 8.89
N ALA A 86 -31.03 11.70 7.99
CA ALA A 86 -30.81 11.76 6.54
C ALA A 86 -30.35 13.14 6.08
N ASP A 87 -30.81 14.20 6.73
CA ASP A 87 -30.50 15.59 6.40
C ASP A 87 -29.05 15.99 6.75
N TYR A 88 -28.32 15.14 7.48
CA TYR A 88 -26.92 15.37 7.80
C TYR A 88 -26.01 15.21 6.57
N LEU A 89 -26.40 14.42 5.60
CA LEU A 89 -25.65 14.30 4.35
C LEU A 89 -26.00 15.44 3.41
N PRO A 90 -25.00 16.18 2.87
CA PRO A 90 -25.24 17.25 1.92
C PRO A 90 -26.03 16.75 0.70
N ALA A 91 -26.92 17.59 0.17
CA ALA A 91 -27.62 17.29 -1.07
C ALA A 91 -26.63 17.05 -2.22
N GLY A 92 -26.84 15.96 -2.98
CA GLY A 92 -25.93 15.55 -4.05
C GLY A 92 -24.65 14.85 -3.57
N SER A 93 -24.55 14.48 -2.29
CA SER A 93 -23.43 13.69 -1.78
C SER A 93 -23.34 12.34 -2.51
N SER A 94 -22.14 11.98 -2.94
CA SER A 94 -21.81 10.68 -3.55
C SER A 94 -21.30 9.67 -2.54
N VAL A 95 -21.43 9.93 -1.24
CA VAL A 95 -21.02 9.00 -0.18
C VAL A 95 -21.96 7.78 -0.23
N GLU A 96 -21.36 6.60 -0.34
CA GLU A 96 -22.04 5.32 -0.38
C GLU A 96 -21.40 4.34 0.61
N ASP A 97 -22.16 3.33 1.01
CA ASP A 97 -21.62 2.20 1.76
C ASP A 97 -20.83 1.28 0.82
N TRP A 98 -19.86 0.59 1.36
CA TRP A 98 -19.16 -0.45 0.61
C TRP A 98 -20.10 -1.66 0.41
N PRO A 99 -19.96 -2.38 -0.72
CA PRO A 99 -20.78 -3.56 -1.00
C PRO A 99 -20.37 -4.79 -0.17
N LEU A 100 -19.56 -4.61 0.85
CA LEU A 100 -19.07 -5.63 1.78
C LEU A 100 -18.88 -5.03 3.17
N SER A 101 -18.85 -5.89 4.17
CA SER A 101 -18.68 -5.51 5.58
C SER A 101 -17.25 -5.76 6.08
N TYR A 102 -16.91 -5.14 7.21
CA TYR A 102 -15.68 -5.46 7.93
C TYR A 102 -15.55 -6.95 8.27
N ALA A 103 -16.66 -7.59 8.70
CA ALA A 103 -16.65 -8.99 9.10
C ALA A 103 -16.32 -9.94 7.92
N GLU A 104 -16.78 -9.61 6.72
CA GLU A 104 -16.42 -10.36 5.50
C GLU A 104 -14.96 -10.16 5.13
N LEU A 105 -14.38 -8.98 5.39
CA LEU A 105 -13.00 -8.67 5.05
C LEU A 105 -11.99 -9.09 6.12
N GLU A 106 -12.43 -9.25 7.37
CA GLU A 106 -11.54 -9.57 8.50
C GLU A 106 -10.63 -10.78 8.28
N PRO A 107 -11.10 -11.93 7.77
CA PRO A 107 -10.23 -13.08 7.53
C PRO A 107 -9.12 -12.81 6.51
N TYR A 108 -9.34 -11.92 5.57
CA TYR A 108 -8.34 -11.52 4.56
C TYR A 108 -7.32 -10.53 5.15
N TYR A 109 -7.76 -9.62 6.02
CA TYR A 109 -6.82 -8.79 6.80
C TYR A 109 -5.87 -9.68 7.61
N ASP A 110 -6.40 -10.67 8.32
CA ASP A 110 -5.62 -11.62 9.09
C ASP A 110 -4.59 -12.35 8.23
N GLN A 111 -5.00 -12.89 7.08
CA GLN A 111 -4.10 -13.58 6.16
C GLN A 111 -2.98 -12.68 5.66
N VAL A 112 -3.30 -11.45 5.26
CA VAL A 112 -2.31 -10.48 4.75
C VAL A 112 -1.33 -10.05 5.85
N GLU A 113 -1.82 -9.78 7.06
CA GLU A 113 -0.97 -9.43 8.21
C GLU A 113 0.05 -10.52 8.52
N TYR A 114 -0.35 -11.79 8.48
CA TYR A 114 0.55 -12.92 8.69
C TYR A 114 1.47 -13.18 7.51
N ALA A 115 1.00 -13.02 6.28
CA ALA A 115 1.83 -13.18 5.09
C ALA A 115 2.94 -12.12 5.01
N LEU A 116 2.61 -10.88 5.31
CA LEU A 116 3.56 -9.76 5.30
C LEU A 116 4.45 -9.72 6.55
N GLY A 117 3.96 -10.20 7.69
CA GLY A 117 4.59 -10.03 8.98
C GLY A 117 4.36 -8.62 9.51
N VAL A 118 3.11 -8.35 9.94
CA VAL A 118 2.76 -7.08 10.58
C VAL A 118 3.06 -7.18 12.09
N SER A 119 3.80 -6.21 12.61
CA SER A 119 4.01 -6.06 14.04
C SER A 119 2.96 -5.12 14.63
N GLY A 120 2.40 -5.44 15.78
CA GLY A 120 1.36 -4.63 16.39
C GLY A 120 0.88 -5.21 17.72
N LYS A 121 -0.10 -4.55 18.33
CA LYS A 121 -0.84 -5.02 19.51
C LYS A 121 -2.33 -4.87 19.22
N ALA A 122 -3.04 -5.97 19.21
CA ALA A 122 -4.49 -5.98 19.06
C ALA A 122 -5.17 -5.35 20.27
N GLY A 123 -6.14 -4.48 20.00
CA GLY A 123 -6.96 -3.86 21.05
C GLY A 123 -8.35 -4.48 21.18
N ASN A 124 -8.77 -5.33 20.23
CA ASN A 124 -10.09 -5.95 20.25
C ASN A 124 -10.02 -7.36 19.63
N ILE A 125 -9.83 -8.37 20.48
CA ILE A 125 -9.87 -9.78 20.04
C ILE A 125 -11.24 -10.37 20.38
N GLN A 126 -12.05 -10.60 19.35
CA GLN A 126 -13.39 -11.19 19.47
C GLN A 126 -14.28 -10.47 20.50
N GLY A 127 -14.22 -9.14 20.55
CA GLY A 127 -14.96 -8.31 21.51
C GLY A 127 -14.28 -8.11 22.86
N ARG A 128 -13.18 -8.82 23.14
CA ARG A 128 -12.36 -8.60 24.34
C ARG A 128 -11.39 -7.44 24.11
N ILE A 129 -11.65 -6.34 24.79
CA ILE A 129 -10.84 -5.11 24.67
C ILE A 129 -9.57 -5.20 25.48
N ASP A 130 -8.43 -4.86 24.88
CA ASP A 130 -7.13 -4.69 25.50
C ASP A 130 -6.65 -3.25 25.33
N PRO A 131 -6.53 -2.46 26.41
CA PRO A 131 -6.13 -1.05 26.32
C PRO A 131 -4.67 -0.83 25.88
N ALA A 132 -3.87 -1.86 25.76
CA ALA A 132 -2.51 -1.78 25.22
C ALA A 132 -2.49 -1.67 23.68
N GLY A 133 -3.62 -2.00 23.01
CA GLY A 133 -3.82 -1.89 21.57
C GLY A 133 -4.83 -0.81 21.20
N ASN A 134 -5.30 -0.83 19.95
CA ASN A 134 -6.34 0.08 19.48
C ASN A 134 -7.72 -0.38 19.97
N ILE A 135 -8.24 0.21 21.03
CA ILE A 135 -9.57 -0.14 21.59
C ILE A 135 -10.73 0.18 20.65
N PHE A 136 -10.51 1.00 19.61
CA PHE A 136 -11.54 1.39 18.63
C PHE A 136 -11.52 0.56 17.36
N GLU A 137 -10.56 -0.39 17.23
CA GLU A 137 -10.52 -1.25 16.05
C GLU A 137 -11.72 -2.24 16.02
N GLY A 138 -12.07 -2.68 14.84
CA GLY A 138 -13.06 -3.75 14.68
C GLY A 138 -12.56 -5.06 15.32
N PRO A 139 -13.49 -5.96 15.72
CA PRO A 139 -13.11 -7.24 16.31
C PRO A 139 -12.28 -8.05 15.32
N ARG A 140 -11.19 -8.64 15.82
CA ARG A 140 -10.28 -9.49 15.05
C ARG A 140 -10.22 -10.88 15.68
N GLN A 141 -9.85 -11.88 14.86
CA GLN A 141 -9.81 -13.29 15.32
C GLN A 141 -8.69 -13.54 16.31
N ARG A 142 -7.53 -12.93 16.10
CA ARG A 142 -6.31 -13.17 16.89
C ARG A 142 -5.35 -11.98 16.90
N GLU A 143 -4.29 -12.11 17.66
CA GLU A 143 -3.21 -11.12 17.79
C GLU A 143 -2.43 -10.94 16.46
N TYR A 144 -1.66 -9.87 16.35
CA TYR A 144 -0.68 -9.70 15.29
C TYR A 144 0.40 -10.78 15.31
N PRO A 145 1.03 -11.12 14.17
CA PRO A 145 2.08 -12.15 14.13
C PRO A 145 3.32 -11.80 14.98
N MET A 146 3.54 -10.53 15.25
CA MET A 146 4.66 -10.04 16.04
C MET A 146 4.25 -8.92 16.98
N PRO A 147 4.94 -8.77 18.14
CA PRO A 147 4.71 -7.63 19.03
C PRO A 147 5.02 -6.29 18.34
N PRO A 148 4.53 -5.17 18.86
CA PRO A 148 4.82 -3.85 18.31
C PRO A 148 6.33 -3.61 18.20
N LEU A 149 6.74 -2.77 17.27
CA LEU A 149 8.11 -2.25 17.19
C LEU A 149 8.51 -1.62 18.52
N ARG A 150 9.81 -1.61 18.83
CA ARG A 150 10.33 -0.96 20.01
C ARG A 150 9.91 0.50 20.07
N SER A 151 9.65 0.98 21.28
CA SER A 151 9.46 2.40 21.54
C SER A 151 10.80 3.09 21.82
N CYS A 152 10.76 4.39 21.97
CA CYS A 152 11.86 5.20 22.51
C CYS A 152 11.32 6.09 23.64
N ASP A 153 12.21 6.56 24.51
CA ASP A 153 11.85 7.32 25.70
C ASP A 153 10.95 8.52 25.39
N TYR A 154 11.25 9.25 24.29
CA TYR A 154 10.41 10.36 23.85
C TYR A 154 8.97 9.92 23.56
N LEU A 155 8.81 8.83 22.83
CA LEU A 155 7.48 8.32 22.47
C LEU A 155 6.73 7.80 23.70
N ASP A 156 7.44 7.17 24.63
CA ASP A 156 6.86 6.67 25.89
C ASP A 156 6.37 7.82 26.78
N HIS A 157 7.13 8.92 26.86
CA HIS A 157 6.69 10.15 27.54
C HIS A 157 5.45 10.78 26.87
N MET A 158 5.44 10.86 25.54
CA MET A 158 4.29 11.36 24.80
C MET A 158 3.04 10.50 25.02
N MET A 159 3.18 9.19 25.00
CA MET A 159 2.09 8.26 25.26
C MET A 159 1.59 8.38 26.70
N GLN A 160 2.48 8.58 27.67
CA GLN A 160 2.07 8.79 29.07
C GLN A 160 1.30 10.10 29.22
N ALA A 161 1.81 11.20 28.71
CA ALA A 161 1.12 12.48 28.72
C ALA A 161 -0.28 12.42 28.07
N ALA A 162 -0.41 11.68 26.96
CA ALA A 162 -1.70 11.48 26.34
C ALA A 162 -2.68 10.68 27.22
N ARG A 163 -2.20 9.64 27.94
CA ARG A 163 -3.02 8.90 28.92
C ARG A 163 -3.48 9.77 30.08
N ASP A 164 -2.60 10.62 30.58
CA ASP A 164 -2.92 11.55 31.68
C ASP A 164 -4.01 12.55 31.28
N LEU A 165 -4.15 12.82 29.99
CA LEU A 165 -5.22 13.63 29.38
C LEU A 165 -6.48 12.82 29.01
N GLY A 166 -6.54 11.54 29.34
CA GLY A 166 -7.69 10.67 29.04
C GLY A 166 -7.75 10.13 27.61
N PHE A 167 -6.68 10.28 26.81
CA PHE A 167 -6.57 9.65 25.50
C PHE A 167 -6.11 8.19 25.60
N HIS A 168 -6.31 7.44 24.52
CA HIS A 168 -5.93 6.03 24.41
C HIS A 168 -4.82 5.84 23.35
N PRO A 169 -3.58 6.28 23.62
CA PRO A 169 -2.47 6.13 22.69
C PRO A 169 -2.05 4.66 22.61
N TYR A 170 -1.78 4.20 21.40
CA TYR A 170 -1.26 2.86 21.12
C TYR A 170 -0.17 2.92 20.06
N ARG A 171 0.65 1.88 19.99
CA ARG A 171 1.66 1.74 18.93
C ARG A 171 0.99 1.24 17.66
N GLY A 172 0.99 2.05 16.61
CA GLY A 172 0.38 1.71 15.32
C GLY A 172 0.97 0.44 14.70
N PRO A 173 0.15 -0.39 14.08
CA PRO A 173 0.64 -1.60 13.41
C PRO A 173 1.48 -1.25 12.18
N ALA A 174 2.57 -1.99 11.99
CA ALA A 174 3.49 -1.79 10.88
C ALA A 174 3.90 -3.11 10.25
N ALA A 175 3.89 -3.16 8.92
CA ALA A 175 4.44 -4.28 8.16
C ALA A 175 5.98 -4.21 8.17
N ILE A 176 6.54 -4.27 9.38
CA ILE A 176 7.98 -4.29 9.67
C ILE A 176 8.20 -5.35 10.74
N ASN A 177 9.12 -6.27 10.50
CA ASN A 177 9.45 -7.30 11.47
C ASN A 177 10.01 -6.66 12.75
N SER A 178 9.32 -6.78 13.87
CA SER A 178 9.85 -6.36 15.20
C SER A 178 10.84 -7.37 15.77
N GLN A 179 10.79 -8.60 15.29
CA GLN A 179 11.70 -9.71 15.57
C GLN A 179 11.86 -10.54 14.28
N ALA A 180 12.75 -11.52 14.26
CA ALA A 180 12.89 -12.39 13.08
C ALA A 180 11.57 -13.09 12.76
N TYR A 181 11.14 -13.01 11.49
CA TYR A 181 9.89 -13.58 11.01
C TYR A 181 9.95 -13.93 9.53
N ASN A 182 9.40 -15.07 9.13
CA ASN A 182 9.36 -15.55 7.74
C ASN A 182 10.72 -15.44 7.02
N GLY A 183 11.80 -15.88 7.67
CA GLY A 183 13.16 -15.87 7.11
C GLY A 183 13.80 -14.48 6.97
N ARG A 184 13.18 -13.43 7.47
CA ARG A 184 13.68 -12.05 7.43
C ARG A 184 14.04 -11.58 8.85
N PRO A 185 15.09 -10.75 9.00
CA PRO A 185 15.51 -10.27 10.32
C PRO A 185 14.51 -9.31 10.94
N GLY A 186 14.62 -9.10 12.25
CA GLY A 186 13.97 -8.00 12.94
C GLY A 186 14.56 -6.64 12.57
N CYS A 187 13.80 -5.57 12.80
CA CYS A 187 14.22 -4.20 12.55
C CYS A 187 15.39 -3.79 13.44
N ALA A 188 16.43 -3.19 12.86
CA ALA A 188 17.60 -2.68 13.56
C ALA A 188 17.45 -1.21 14.06
N LEU A 189 16.26 -0.63 13.93
CA LEU A 189 15.89 0.70 14.44
C LEU A 189 16.77 1.87 13.93
N HIS A 190 17.24 1.81 12.69
CA HIS A 190 18.06 2.90 12.13
C HIS A 190 17.27 4.00 11.40
N GLY A 191 15.95 4.06 11.59
CA GLY A 191 15.14 5.23 11.26
C GLY A 191 14.93 5.56 9.76
N TRP A 192 15.30 4.67 8.85
CA TRP A 192 15.29 4.95 7.42
C TRP A 192 14.07 4.40 6.67
N CYS A 193 12.95 4.23 7.35
CA CYS A 193 11.73 3.66 6.76
C CYS A 193 10.97 4.66 5.90
N ASP A 194 11.08 5.96 6.21
CA ASP A 194 10.41 7.01 5.47
C ASP A 194 11.04 7.19 4.09
N ARG A 195 10.23 6.98 3.06
CA ARG A 195 10.60 7.19 1.65
C ARG A 195 11.85 6.45 1.17
N GLY A 196 12.32 5.47 1.93
CA GLY A 196 13.48 4.66 1.59
C GLY A 196 13.21 3.17 1.63
N GLY A 197 13.96 2.38 0.86
CA GLY A 197 13.97 0.93 0.96
C GLY A 197 14.65 0.46 2.25
N CYS A 198 14.28 -0.71 2.72
CA CYS A 198 14.88 -1.32 3.90
C CYS A 198 16.04 -2.23 3.48
N HIS A 199 17.27 -1.81 3.69
CA HIS A 199 18.45 -2.58 3.26
C HIS A 199 18.62 -3.92 3.99
N ILE A 200 18.09 -4.05 5.22
CA ILE A 200 18.08 -5.33 5.96
C ILE A 200 16.83 -6.17 5.69
N ARG A 201 15.90 -5.71 4.85
CA ARG A 201 14.67 -6.41 4.48
C ARG A 201 13.71 -6.70 5.64
N ALA A 202 13.80 -5.98 6.75
CA ALA A 202 12.86 -6.08 7.87
C ALA A 202 11.49 -5.47 7.50
N LYS A 203 11.47 -4.39 6.70
CA LYS A 203 10.24 -3.80 6.16
C LYS A 203 9.70 -4.64 5.03
N SER A 204 8.41 -4.93 5.07
CA SER A 204 7.73 -5.88 4.19
C SER A 204 7.26 -5.19 2.92
N SER A 205 8.14 -5.08 1.95
CA SER A 205 7.77 -4.76 0.57
C SER A 205 7.53 -6.05 -0.23
N THR A 206 6.79 -5.97 -1.32
CA THR A 206 6.39 -7.17 -2.08
C THR A 206 7.57 -7.89 -2.73
N ASP A 207 8.66 -7.19 -3.04
CA ASP A 207 9.91 -7.76 -3.55
C ASP A 207 10.68 -8.64 -2.54
N VAL A 208 10.41 -8.48 -1.25
CA VAL A 208 11.02 -9.30 -0.18
C VAL A 208 10.02 -10.25 0.51
N THR A 209 8.74 -10.19 0.16
CA THR A 209 7.67 -11.00 0.75
C THR A 209 6.97 -11.87 -0.30
N THR A 210 5.92 -11.36 -0.91
CA THR A 210 5.00 -12.13 -1.75
C THR A 210 5.60 -12.55 -3.10
N ILE A 211 6.43 -11.71 -3.73
CA ILE A 211 7.03 -12.05 -5.03
C ILE A 211 7.99 -13.25 -4.90
N PRO A 212 8.97 -13.28 -3.98
CA PRO A 212 9.82 -14.45 -3.81
C PRO A 212 9.05 -15.73 -3.45
N GLN A 213 8.01 -15.62 -2.63
CA GLN A 213 7.15 -16.75 -2.29
C GLN A 213 6.41 -17.29 -3.52
N ALA A 214 5.84 -16.40 -4.33
CA ALA A 214 5.16 -16.80 -5.56
C ALA A 214 6.13 -17.39 -6.60
N GLN A 215 7.34 -16.83 -6.73
CA GLN A 215 8.39 -17.38 -7.60
C GLN A 215 8.80 -18.81 -7.17
N ALA A 216 8.89 -19.05 -5.86
CA ALA A 216 9.23 -20.38 -5.32
C ALA A 216 8.19 -21.46 -5.67
N THR A 217 6.96 -21.10 -6.02
CA THR A 217 5.94 -22.05 -6.51
C THR A 217 6.17 -22.52 -7.94
N GLY A 218 7.04 -21.85 -8.70
CA GLY A 218 7.23 -22.08 -10.13
C GLY A 218 6.11 -21.56 -11.03
N ASN A 219 5.07 -20.91 -10.45
CA ASN A 219 3.89 -20.44 -11.18
C ASN A 219 3.91 -18.93 -11.48
N LEU A 220 4.96 -18.22 -11.08
CA LEU A 220 5.11 -16.78 -11.34
C LEU A 220 6.26 -16.52 -12.31
N ALA A 221 5.93 -15.85 -13.42
CA ALA A 221 6.91 -15.18 -14.28
C ALA A 221 6.79 -13.66 -14.07
N VAL A 222 7.90 -12.99 -13.81
CA VAL A 222 7.98 -11.53 -13.73
C VAL A 222 8.63 -11.00 -14.99
N VAL A 223 7.92 -10.16 -15.73
CA VAL A 223 8.45 -9.46 -16.91
C VAL A 223 8.67 -8.01 -16.53
N ASP A 224 9.92 -7.64 -16.34
CA ASP A 224 10.34 -6.27 -16.02
C ASP A 224 10.57 -5.43 -17.28
N ASN A 225 10.74 -4.11 -17.10
CA ASN A 225 10.91 -3.14 -18.18
C ASN A 225 9.81 -3.25 -19.26
N ALA A 226 8.62 -3.64 -18.84
CA ALA A 226 7.46 -3.85 -19.70
C ALA A 226 6.37 -2.82 -19.37
N SER A 227 5.97 -2.03 -20.35
CA SER A 227 4.90 -1.04 -20.22
C SER A 227 3.62 -1.54 -20.91
N VAL A 228 2.62 -1.93 -20.12
CA VAL A 228 1.34 -2.37 -20.66
C VAL A 228 0.62 -1.18 -21.30
N ARG A 229 0.22 -1.36 -22.56
CA ARG A 229 -0.43 -0.33 -23.39
C ARG A 229 -1.93 -0.51 -23.45
N ARG A 230 -2.39 -1.74 -23.59
CA ARG A 230 -3.80 -2.04 -23.81
C ARG A 230 -4.16 -3.43 -23.29
N ILE A 231 -5.37 -3.55 -22.79
CA ILE A 231 -6.04 -4.83 -22.54
C ILE A 231 -6.79 -5.19 -23.81
N GLU A 232 -6.53 -6.36 -24.35
CA GLU A 232 -7.16 -6.84 -25.57
C GLU A 232 -8.41 -7.65 -25.26
N SER A 233 -9.44 -7.45 -26.05
CA SER A 233 -10.69 -8.22 -25.99
C SER A 233 -11.13 -8.69 -27.37
N ASP A 234 -11.88 -9.77 -27.43
CA ASP A 234 -12.53 -10.25 -28.64
C ASP A 234 -13.81 -9.45 -28.95
N SER A 235 -14.48 -9.81 -30.04
CA SER A 235 -15.70 -9.17 -30.47
C SER A 235 -16.89 -9.33 -29.50
N SER A 236 -16.81 -10.27 -28.57
CA SER A 236 -17.82 -10.45 -27.50
C SER A 236 -17.50 -9.62 -26.24
N GLY A 237 -16.38 -8.89 -26.22
CA GLY A 237 -15.89 -8.15 -25.05
C GLY A 237 -15.09 -8.98 -24.05
N LYS A 238 -14.86 -10.26 -24.32
CA LYS A 238 -14.07 -11.13 -23.43
C LYS A 238 -12.58 -10.79 -23.59
N VAL A 239 -11.91 -10.57 -22.44
CA VAL A 239 -10.46 -10.33 -22.39
C VAL A 239 -9.68 -11.53 -22.96
N THR A 240 -8.75 -11.24 -23.86
CA THR A 240 -7.87 -12.21 -24.52
C THR A 240 -6.41 -12.11 -24.07
N GLY A 241 -5.99 -10.95 -23.56
CA GLY A 241 -4.62 -10.72 -23.11
C GLY A 241 -4.29 -9.24 -22.93
N VAL A 242 -3.01 -8.95 -22.95
CA VAL A 242 -2.50 -7.56 -22.91
C VAL A 242 -1.43 -7.34 -23.96
N THR A 243 -1.41 -6.14 -24.52
CA THR A 243 -0.33 -5.65 -25.36
C THR A 243 0.60 -4.78 -24.53
N TYR A 244 1.92 -5.04 -24.57
CA TYR A 244 2.92 -4.28 -23.84
C TYR A 244 4.15 -3.96 -24.71
N ILE A 245 4.88 -2.92 -24.32
CA ILE A 245 6.14 -2.53 -24.97
C ILE A 245 7.28 -2.90 -24.05
N ARG A 246 8.31 -3.56 -24.60
CA ARG A 246 9.56 -3.87 -23.95
C ARG A 246 10.72 -3.63 -24.91
N ASN A 247 11.73 -2.87 -24.49
CA ASN A 247 12.89 -2.50 -25.33
C ASN A 247 12.51 -1.82 -26.67
N GLY A 248 11.40 -1.09 -26.70
CA GLY A 248 10.91 -0.42 -27.92
C GLY A 248 10.07 -1.29 -28.84
N GLU A 249 9.94 -2.57 -28.59
CA GLU A 249 9.14 -3.51 -29.38
C GLU A 249 7.82 -3.83 -28.69
N GLU A 250 6.80 -4.11 -29.49
CA GLU A 250 5.47 -4.48 -29.01
C GLU A 250 5.31 -6.00 -28.93
N TYR A 251 4.73 -6.47 -27.83
CA TYR A 251 4.47 -7.88 -27.53
C TYR A 251 3.03 -8.07 -27.09
N PHE A 252 2.48 -9.21 -27.42
CA PHE A 252 1.18 -9.66 -26.92
C PHE A 252 1.35 -10.81 -25.94
N GLN A 253 0.78 -10.67 -24.75
CA GLN A 253 0.70 -11.74 -23.75
C GLN A 253 -0.74 -12.24 -23.65
N PRO A 254 -1.05 -13.46 -24.11
CA PRO A 254 -2.37 -14.03 -23.94
C PRO A 254 -2.66 -14.29 -22.45
N ALA A 255 -3.91 -14.03 -22.05
CA ALA A 255 -4.37 -14.24 -20.69
C ALA A 255 -5.86 -14.58 -20.66
N ARG A 256 -6.27 -15.45 -19.75
CA ARG A 256 -7.68 -15.75 -19.48
C ARG A 256 -8.35 -14.73 -18.57
N ALA A 257 -7.57 -14.01 -17.79
CA ALA A 257 -8.00 -12.93 -16.92
C ALA A 257 -6.85 -11.94 -16.75
N VAL A 258 -7.17 -10.67 -16.57
CA VAL A 258 -6.22 -9.58 -16.31
C VAL A 258 -6.62 -8.89 -15.01
N LEU A 259 -5.69 -8.87 -14.04
CA LEU A 259 -5.84 -8.13 -12.80
C LEU A 259 -5.07 -6.80 -12.92
N MET A 260 -5.79 -5.69 -12.87
CA MET A 260 -5.20 -4.36 -12.89
C MET A 260 -4.83 -3.92 -11.47
N GLY A 261 -3.53 -3.81 -11.22
CA GLY A 261 -2.98 -3.32 -9.96
C GLY A 261 -2.01 -2.15 -10.16
N CYS A 262 -2.22 -1.34 -11.21
CA CYS A 262 -1.24 -0.35 -11.68
C CYS A 262 -1.34 1.01 -10.96
N TYR A 263 -2.08 1.14 -9.87
CA TYR A 263 -2.49 2.39 -9.23
C TYR A 263 -3.68 3.07 -9.93
N THR A 264 -4.45 3.86 -9.18
CA THR A 264 -5.74 4.40 -9.63
C THR A 264 -5.67 5.14 -10.96
N TYR A 265 -4.73 6.07 -11.12
CA TYR A 265 -4.62 6.85 -12.36
C TYR A 265 -4.19 5.99 -13.56
N GLU A 266 -3.26 5.07 -13.35
CA GLU A 266 -2.80 4.17 -14.40
C GLU A 266 -3.86 3.14 -14.78
N ASN A 267 -4.65 2.66 -13.82
CA ASN A 267 -5.79 1.80 -14.12
C ASN A 267 -6.82 2.51 -15.01
N ILE A 268 -7.16 3.77 -14.69
CA ILE A 268 -8.07 4.57 -15.51
C ILE A 268 -7.48 4.82 -16.90
N ARG A 269 -6.20 5.20 -16.98
CA ARG A 269 -5.52 5.41 -18.26
C ARG A 269 -5.55 4.14 -19.11
N LEU A 270 -5.23 3.00 -18.51
CA LEU A 270 -5.21 1.72 -19.23
C LEU A 270 -6.61 1.32 -19.73
N LEU A 271 -7.65 1.52 -18.93
CA LEU A 271 -9.04 1.30 -19.36
C LEU A 271 -9.43 2.20 -20.51
N LEU A 272 -9.10 3.50 -20.46
CA LEU A 272 -9.39 4.44 -21.53
C LEU A 272 -8.67 4.06 -22.85
N LEU A 273 -7.44 3.57 -22.78
CA LEU A 273 -6.67 3.09 -23.92
C LEU A 273 -7.18 1.74 -24.47
N SER A 274 -7.91 0.99 -23.66
CA SER A 274 -8.41 -0.35 -23.98
C SER A 274 -9.83 -0.35 -24.52
N ARG A 275 -10.40 0.82 -24.83
CA ARG A 275 -11.74 0.94 -25.40
C ARG A 275 -11.89 0.07 -26.64
N SER A 276 -13.02 -0.59 -26.74
CA SER A 276 -13.46 -1.39 -27.89
C SER A 276 -14.88 -1.02 -28.28
N SER A 277 -15.38 -1.61 -29.35
CA SER A 277 -16.79 -1.44 -29.75
C SER A 277 -17.79 -2.05 -28.74
N SER A 278 -17.30 -2.89 -27.83
CA SER A 278 -18.12 -3.59 -26.82
C SER A 278 -18.01 -2.96 -25.42
N HIS A 279 -17.08 -2.00 -25.21
CA HIS A 279 -16.82 -1.33 -23.91
C HIS A 279 -16.44 0.13 -24.11
#